data_55d6fa9dca492cf659a69e8c822776f7
#
_entry.id   55d6fa9dca492cf659a69e8c822776f7
#
_cell.length_a   1.000
_cell.length_b   1.000
_cell.length_c   1.000
_cell.angle_alpha   90.00
_cell.angle_beta   90.00
_cell.angle_gamma   90.00
#
_symmetry.space_group_name_H-M   'P 1'
#
loop_
_entity.id
_entity.type
_entity.pdbx_description
1 polymer ?
#
loop_
_entity_poly.entity_id
_entity_poly.type
_entity_poly.pdbx_seq_one_letter_code
_entity_poly.pdbx_strand_id
1 'polypeptide(L)'
;MITFPDPLRVADATFLIRPLLQVPGAPTAMHLNSMVIVGAQPVIVDTGPAIGRAAWCEQVFGLVDPEDVRWVFLSHDDCDHAGNLAVVMEQCRHATLVTGYGDHRMCADVAMPGGRQRRIGDGERIPIGDRNLVALRPPVFDSPTTRGLFDPSTGVYWASDAFGSPVTEVVDHADQLPAAEWSARCDEFAMRLSPWLSVADPVRFGRWVDRLAIASPSVIVGAHGPMLSGSTLDAAVAGLRRLPGCPEPASATHDVLWETLALLEPA
;
A
#
# COMPACT_ATOMS: atom_id res chain seq x y z
N MET A 1 -13.72 -13.64 5.68
CA MET A 1 -13.50 -13.25 7.11
C MET A 1 -12.30 -12.30 7.14
N ILE A 2 -12.36 -11.22 7.91
CA ILE A 2 -11.23 -10.30 8.11
C ILE A 2 -10.78 -10.38 9.58
N THR A 3 -9.47 -10.43 9.81
CA THR A 3 -8.86 -10.43 11.15
C THR A 3 -7.93 -9.24 11.29
N PHE A 4 -7.77 -8.74 12.50
CA PHE A 4 -6.94 -7.57 12.82
C PHE A 4 -5.89 -7.96 13.87
N PRO A 5 -4.72 -8.46 13.44
CA PRO A 5 -3.57 -8.62 14.36
C PRO A 5 -3.12 -7.26 14.90
N ASP A 6 -2.42 -7.28 16.03
CA ASP A 6 -1.86 -6.05 16.61
C ASP A 6 -0.99 -5.28 15.61
N PRO A 7 -0.96 -3.94 15.69
CA PRO A 7 -0.11 -3.12 14.84
C PRO A 7 1.36 -3.55 14.93
N LEU A 8 2.01 -3.70 13.75
CA LEU A 8 3.42 -4.07 13.67
C LEU A 8 4.30 -2.83 13.59
N ARG A 9 5.22 -2.66 14.54
CA ARG A 9 6.23 -1.60 14.45
C ARG A 9 7.29 -2.00 13.42
N VAL A 10 7.43 -1.21 12.34
CA VAL A 10 8.37 -1.48 11.23
C VAL A 10 9.64 -0.63 11.29
N ALA A 11 9.56 0.52 11.97
CA ALA A 11 10.69 1.39 12.26
C ALA A 11 10.38 2.29 13.45
N ASP A 12 11.29 3.21 13.78
CA ASP A 12 10.99 4.20 14.82
C ASP A 12 9.77 5.03 14.43
N ALA A 13 8.82 5.14 15.38
CA ALA A 13 7.55 5.87 15.20
C ALA A 13 6.75 5.49 13.94
N THR A 14 6.93 4.28 13.39
CA THR A 14 6.25 3.83 12.17
C THR A 14 5.63 2.45 12.36
N PHE A 15 4.31 2.36 12.11
CA PHE A 15 3.52 1.16 12.39
C PHE A 15 2.68 0.75 11.19
N LEU A 16 2.52 -0.55 10.97
CA LEU A 16 1.54 -1.13 10.06
C LEU A 16 0.28 -1.55 10.81
N ILE A 17 -0.86 -1.13 10.30
CA ILE A 17 -2.16 -1.76 10.55
C ILE A 17 -2.30 -2.82 9.48
N ARG A 18 -2.48 -4.09 9.86
CA ARG A 18 -2.29 -5.21 8.93
C ARG A 18 -3.45 -6.22 8.97
N PRO A 19 -4.67 -5.78 8.62
CA PRO A 19 -5.78 -6.70 8.52
C PRO A 19 -5.47 -7.78 7.46
N LEU A 20 -5.96 -8.99 7.73
CA LEU A 20 -5.84 -10.13 6.84
C LEU A 20 -7.23 -10.55 6.38
N LEU A 21 -7.49 -10.43 5.09
CA LEU A 21 -8.73 -10.85 4.46
C LEU A 21 -8.60 -12.28 3.94
N GLN A 22 -9.38 -13.20 4.50
CA GLN A 22 -9.56 -14.55 3.99
C GLN A 22 -10.89 -14.65 3.26
N VAL A 23 -10.84 -14.88 1.95
CA VAL A 23 -12.02 -15.19 1.15
C VAL A 23 -12.40 -16.66 1.39
N PRO A 24 -13.68 -16.96 1.75
CA PRO A 24 -14.11 -18.35 1.92
C PRO A 24 -13.87 -19.18 0.66
N GLY A 25 -13.25 -20.34 0.85
CA GLY A 25 -12.91 -21.24 -0.26
C GLY A 25 -11.62 -20.92 -1.01
N ALA A 26 -11.05 -19.72 -0.83
CA ALA A 26 -9.74 -19.41 -1.42
C ALA A 26 -8.61 -20.08 -0.64
N PRO A 27 -7.57 -20.59 -1.35
CA PRO A 27 -6.43 -21.25 -0.70
C PRO A 27 -5.50 -20.27 0.01
N THR A 28 -5.63 -18.98 -0.26
CA THR A 28 -4.79 -17.90 0.27
C THR A 28 -5.61 -16.75 0.81
N ALA A 29 -4.99 -15.95 1.65
CA ALA A 29 -5.51 -14.71 2.20
C ALA A 29 -4.68 -13.53 1.69
N MET A 30 -5.19 -12.31 1.87
CA MET A 30 -4.51 -11.08 1.47
C MET A 30 -4.41 -10.11 2.64
N HIS A 31 -3.23 -9.59 2.89
CA HIS A 31 -3.08 -8.42 3.74
C HIS A 31 -3.69 -7.19 3.05
N LEU A 32 -4.36 -6.35 3.85
CA LEU A 32 -4.89 -5.05 3.41
C LEU A 32 -4.30 -3.97 4.32
N ASN A 33 -3.00 -3.80 4.23
CA ASN A 33 -2.24 -2.96 5.14
C ASN A 33 -2.54 -1.47 4.93
N SER A 34 -2.38 -0.71 6.00
CA SER A 34 -2.17 0.74 6.00
C SER A 34 -1.05 1.08 6.98
N MET A 35 -0.52 2.31 6.92
CA MET A 35 0.63 2.67 7.72
C MET A 35 0.36 3.95 8.52
N VAL A 36 0.85 4.00 9.75
CA VAL A 36 0.80 5.19 10.60
C VAL A 36 2.22 5.62 10.95
N ILE A 37 2.54 6.88 10.69
CA ILE A 37 3.79 7.52 11.11
C ILE A 37 3.47 8.45 12.25
N VAL A 38 3.93 8.11 13.45
CA VAL A 38 3.81 8.92 14.66
C VAL A 38 5.01 9.88 14.71
N GLY A 39 4.76 11.17 14.79
CA GLY A 39 5.82 12.17 14.79
C GLY A 39 5.27 13.56 15.12
N ALA A 40 6.03 14.62 14.89
CA ALA A 40 5.59 15.98 15.18
C ALA A 40 4.30 16.39 14.44
N GLN A 41 4.11 15.86 13.25
CA GLN A 41 2.88 15.95 12.46
C GLN A 41 2.50 14.54 11.99
N PRO A 42 1.65 13.79 12.73
CA PRO A 42 1.31 12.42 12.40
C PRO A 42 0.69 12.27 11.00
N VAL A 43 1.01 11.15 10.36
CA VAL A 43 0.56 10.80 9.01
C VAL A 43 -0.16 9.47 9.04
N ILE A 44 -1.35 9.39 8.45
CA ILE A 44 -2.02 8.15 8.11
C ILE A 44 -1.78 7.89 6.62
N VAL A 45 -1.26 6.73 6.27
CA VAL A 45 -0.98 6.31 4.90
C VAL A 45 -1.95 5.21 4.52
N ASP A 46 -2.81 5.48 3.58
CA ASP A 46 -4.00 4.72 3.21
C ASP A 46 -4.96 4.49 4.39
N THR A 47 -6.22 4.30 4.10
CA THR A 47 -7.25 4.25 5.14
C THR A 47 -7.91 2.86 5.27
N GLY A 48 -7.34 1.87 4.59
CA GLY A 48 -7.82 0.49 4.66
C GLY A 48 -9.23 0.29 4.08
N PRO A 49 -9.71 -0.96 4.07
CA PRO A 49 -11.04 -1.30 3.54
C PRO A 49 -12.16 -0.87 4.50
N ALA A 50 -13.36 -0.62 3.97
CA ALA A 50 -14.54 -0.32 4.77
C ALA A 50 -14.97 -1.50 5.66
N ILE A 51 -14.71 -2.73 5.22
CA ILE A 51 -14.94 -3.94 6.02
C ILE A 51 -14.03 -3.96 7.24
N GLY A 52 -14.59 -4.09 8.43
CA GLY A 52 -13.83 -4.05 9.68
C GLY A 52 -13.42 -2.65 10.15
N ARG A 53 -14.07 -1.60 9.64
CA ARG A 53 -13.81 -0.18 9.97
C ARG A 53 -13.61 0.09 11.46
N ALA A 54 -14.46 -0.47 12.31
CA ALA A 54 -14.39 -0.22 13.75
C ALA A 54 -13.04 -0.66 14.34
N ALA A 55 -12.59 -1.88 14.00
CA ALA A 55 -11.31 -2.40 14.46
C ALA A 55 -10.13 -1.64 13.83
N TRP A 56 -10.22 -1.26 12.55
CA TRP A 56 -9.22 -0.42 11.90
C TRP A 56 -9.07 0.94 12.59
N CYS A 57 -10.18 1.63 12.85
CA CYS A 57 -10.18 2.92 13.57
C CYS A 57 -9.62 2.78 14.99
N GLU A 58 -10.01 1.72 15.72
CA GLU A 58 -9.50 1.46 17.07
C GLU A 58 -7.97 1.34 17.06
N GLN A 59 -7.40 0.59 16.12
CA GLN A 59 -5.94 0.42 16.03
C GLN A 59 -5.23 1.72 15.62
N VAL A 60 -5.72 2.43 14.60
CA VAL A 60 -5.11 3.68 14.14
C VAL A 60 -5.16 4.76 15.22
N PHE A 61 -6.33 4.98 15.80
CA PHE A 61 -6.52 6.03 16.82
C PHE A 61 -6.04 5.60 18.23
N GLY A 62 -5.67 4.34 18.38
CA GLY A 62 -4.85 3.89 19.51
C GLY A 62 -3.37 4.29 19.41
N LEU A 63 -2.88 4.61 18.19
CA LEU A 63 -1.51 5.07 17.95
C LEU A 63 -1.39 6.59 17.89
N VAL A 64 -2.41 7.30 17.39
CA VAL A 64 -2.41 8.76 17.18
C VAL A 64 -3.77 9.35 17.56
N ASP A 65 -3.75 10.53 18.19
CA ASP A 65 -5.00 11.27 18.43
C ASP A 65 -5.48 11.86 17.07
N PRO A 66 -6.75 11.69 16.68
CA PRO A 66 -7.30 12.29 15.47
C PRO A 66 -7.08 13.81 15.36
N GLU A 67 -7.11 14.53 16.48
CA GLU A 67 -6.88 16.00 16.52
C GLU A 67 -5.42 16.37 16.22
N ASP A 68 -4.48 15.43 16.40
CA ASP A 68 -3.06 15.65 16.11
C ASP A 68 -2.68 15.30 14.67
N VAL A 69 -3.46 14.48 13.97
CA VAL A 69 -3.17 14.08 12.59
C VAL A 69 -3.16 15.30 11.67
N ARG A 70 -2.06 15.47 10.93
CA ARG A 70 -1.88 16.60 9.98
C ARG A 70 -1.93 16.17 8.52
N TRP A 71 -1.67 14.90 8.25
CA TRP A 71 -1.60 14.39 6.88
C TRP A 71 -2.32 13.05 6.76
N VAL A 72 -3.15 12.92 5.74
CA VAL A 72 -3.66 11.64 5.24
C VAL A 72 -3.10 11.47 3.84
N PHE A 73 -2.21 10.53 3.65
CA PHE A 73 -1.62 10.22 2.35
C PHE A 73 -2.38 9.04 1.76
N LEU A 74 -3.01 9.25 0.60
CA LEU A 74 -3.68 8.20 -0.14
C LEU A 74 -2.82 7.80 -1.33
N SER A 75 -2.36 6.54 -1.33
CA SER A 75 -1.50 6.03 -2.39
C SER A 75 -2.22 5.97 -3.74
N HIS A 76 -3.47 5.51 -3.75
CA HIS A 76 -4.44 5.57 -4.85
C HIS A 76 -5.86 5.38 -4.28
N ASP A 77 -6.89 5.39 -5.13
CA ASP A 77 -8.29 5.52 -4.71
C ASP A 77 -9.10 4.21 -4.76
N ASP A 78 -8.44 3.07 -4.74
CA ASP A 78 -9.13 1.78 -4.66
C ASP A 78 -9.77 1.57 -3.27
N CYS A 79 -10.83 0.77 -3.24
CA CYS A 79 -11.71 0.66 -2.07
C CYS A 79 -11.04 0.07 -0.83
N ASP A 80 -9.99 -0.69 -0.98
CA ASP A 80 -9.19 -1.25 0.12
C ASP A 80 -8.13 -0.28 0.64
N HIS A 81 -7.85 0.81 -0.08
CA HIS A 81 -7.00 1.93 0.36
C HIS A 81 -7.81 3.12 0.87
N ALA A 82 -8.94 3.42 0.23
CA ALA A 82 -9.76 4.59 0.50
C ALA A 82 -11.04 4.31 1.29
N GLY A 83 -11.28 3.06 1.71
CA GLY A 83 -12.57 2.61 2.27
C GLY A 83 -13.02 3.34 3.54
N ASN A 84 -12.08 3.85 4.34
CA ASN A 84 -12.40 4.64 5.54
C ASN A 84 -12.09 6.13 5.39
N LEU A 85 -11.74 6.61 4.17
CA LEU A 85 -11.28 7.98 3.95
C LEU A 85 -12.27 9.03 4.48
N ALA A 86 -13.57 8.87 4.21
CA ALA A 86 -14.59 9.83 4.66
C ALA A 86 -14.60 9.98 6.19
N VAL A 87 -14.60 8.85 6.90
CA VAL A 87 -14.60 8.83 8.38
C VAL A 87 -13.30 9.40 8.94
N VAL A 88 -12.17 9.06 8.35
CA VAL A 88 -10.86 9.57 8.76
C VAL A 88 -10.80 11.09 8.59
N MET A 89 -11.26 11.61 7.44
CA MET A 89 -11.24 13.06 7.18
C MET A 89 -12.25 13.84 8.03
N GLU A 90 -13.33 13.19 8.47
CA GLU A 90 -14.29 13.75 9.42
C GLU A 90 -13.68 13.86 10.84
N GLN A 91 -13.01 12.81 11.30
CA GLN A 91 -12.40 12.78 12.63
C GLN A 91 -11.10 13.60 12.69
N CYS A 92 -10.23 13.50 11.67
CA CYS A 92 -8.97 14.24 11.59
C CYS A 92 -9.19 15.63 10.97
N ARG A 93 -9.80 16.54 11.73
CA ARG A 93 -10.25 17.85 11.23
C ARG A 93 -9.12 18.77 10.78
N HIS A 94 -7.91 18.54 11.26
CA HIS A 94 -6.72 19.31 10.93
C HIS A 94 -5.87 18.68 9.82
N ALA A 95 -6.25 17.48 9.37
CA ALA A 95 -5.51 16.77 8.34
C ALA A 95 -5.73 17.35 6.95
N THR A 96 -4.66 17.37 6.16
CA THR A 96 -4.69 17.61 4.72
C THR A 96 -4.59 16.27 4.00
N LEU A 97 -5.53 15.98 3.09
CA LEU A 97 -5.46 14.84 2.20
C LEU A 97 -4.40 15.08 1.12
N VAL A 98 -3.45 14.18 0.99
CA VAL A 98 -2.42 14.20 -0.04
C VAL A 98 -2.65 13.03 -1.01
N THR A 99 -2.76 13.32 -2.30
CA THR A 99 -3.01 12.32 -3.34
C THR A 99 -2.15 12.59 -4.58
N GLY A 100 -1.90 11.57 -5.41
CA GLY A 100 -1.26 11.74 -6.71
C GLY A 100 -2.08 12.62 -7.66
N TYR A 101 -1.47 13.06 -8.76
CA TYR A 101 -2.20 13.74 -9.84
C TYR A 101 -3.05 12.74 -10.61
N GLY A 102 -4.29 13.11 -10.91
CA GLY A 102 -5.27 12.34 -11.68
C GLY A 102 -6.70 12.59 -11.23
N ASP A 103 -7.63 11.94 -11.86
CA ASP A 103 -9.03 11.94 -11.45
C ASP A 103 -9.23 10.91 -10.33
N HIS A 104 -9.68 11.39 -9.19
CA HIS A 104 -9.98 10.55 -8.03
C HIS A 104 -11.50 10.45 -7.87
N ARG A 105 -12.10 9.38 -8.37
CA ARG A 105 -13.55 9.17 -8.27
C ARG A 105 -13.98 9.00 -6.82
N MET A 106 -13.25 8.22 -6.04
CA MET A 106 -13.56 7.99 -4.63
C MET A 106 -13.39 9.26 -3.78
N CYS A 107 -12.42 10.11 -4.11
CA CYS A 107 -12.22 11.38 -3.41
C CYS A 107 -13.27 12.44 -3.81
N ALA A 108 -13.95 12.32 -4.95
CA ALA A 108 -15.00 13.24 -5.35
C ALA A 108 -16.23 13.15 -4.46
N ASP A 109 -16.49 11.97 -3.89
CA ASP A 109 -17.62 11.72 -3.01
C ASP A 109 -17.35 12.13 -1.56
N VAL A 110 -16.09 12.38 -1.21
CA VAL A 110 -15.72 12.90 0.11
C VAL A 110 -15.89 14.41 0.08
N ALA A 111 -16.88 14.93 0.82
CA ALA A 111 -17.09 16.37 0.99
C ALA A 111 -15.89 17.00 1.71
N MET A 112 -14.89 17.40 0.92
CA MET A 112 -13.68 18.02 1.45
C MET A 112 -13.93 19.53 1.66
N PRO A 113 -13.80 20.03 2.89
CA PRO A 113 -13.76 21.47 3.10
C PRO A 113 -12.65 22.08 2.26
N GLY A 114 -12.94 23.15 1.52
CA GLY A 114 -11.99 23.78 0.62
C GLY A 114 -10.64 24.05 1.30
N GLY A 115 -9.54 23.70 0.63
CA GLY A 115 -8.18 23.89 1.13
C GLY A 115 -7.54 22.74 1.88
N ARG A 116 -8.26 21.67 2.24
CA ARG A 116 -7.67 20.51 2.92
C ARG A 116 -7.26 19.38 1.95
N GLN A 117 -6.84 19.72 0.74
CA GLN A 117 -6.39 18.78 -0.29
C GLN A 117 -5.10 19.29 -0.95
N ARG A 118 -4.14 18.39 -1.12
CA ARG A 118 -2.88 18.64 -1.82
C ARG A 118 -2.62 17.56 -2.85
N ARG A 119 -2.36 17.95 -4.08
CA ARG A 119 -1.85 17.06 -5.12
C ARG A 119 -0.34 16.97 -5.01
N ILE A 120 0.21 15.76 -5.21
CA ILE A 120 1.65 15.55 -5.11
C ILE A 120 2.18 14.83 -6.35
N GLY A 121 3.27 15.38 -6.89
CA GLY A 121 4.05 14.79 -7.97
C GLY A 121 5.10 13.81 -7.45
N ASP A 122 5.62 13.01 -8.35
CA ASP A 122 6.71 12.09 -8.07
C ASP A 122 8.00 12.85 -7.73
N GLY A 123 8.66 12.51 -6.64
CA GLY A 123 9.82 13.20 -6.09
C GLY A 123 9.51 14.41 -5.21
N GLU A 124 8.26 14.85 -5.11
CA GLU A 124 7.88 15.94 -4.22
C GLU A 124 7.91 15.55 -2.74
N ARG A 125 8.06 16.55 -1.86
CA ARG A 125 8.23 16.33 -0.42
C ARG A 125 7.02 16.81 0.37
N ILE A 126 6.75 16.10 1.47
CA ILE A 126 5.79 16.46 2.50
C ILE A 126 6.57 16.74 3.78
N PRO A 127 6.64 18.01 4.24
CA PRO A 127 7.23 18.30 5.54
C PRO A 127 6.26 17.87 6.64
N ILE A 128 6.73 17.01 7.57
CA ILE A 128 5.93 16.50 8.68
C ILE A 128 6.41 17.03 10.04
N GLY A 129 7.05 18.19 10.01
CA GLY A 129 7.52 18.92 11.20
C GLY A 129 8.96 18.60 11.56
N ASP A 130 9.27 17.36 11.86
CA ASP A 130 10.61 16.90 12.25
C ASP A 130 11.44 16.35 11.07
N ARG A 131 10.81 16.00 9.96
CA ARG A 131 11.46 15.46 8.75
C ARG A 131 10.62 15.64 7.50
N ASN A 132 11.15 15.23 6.35
CA ASN A 132 10.43 15.26 5.09
C ASN A 132 10.22 13.85 4.56
N LEU A 133 8.98 13.54 4.21
CA LEU A 133 8.65 12.36 3.42
C LEU A 133 8.74 12.69 1.93
N VAL A 134 9.02 11.71 1.09
CA VAL A 134 9.17 11.86 -0.36
C VAL A 134 8.14 10.97 -1.07
N ALA A 135 7.30 11.57 -1.89
CA ALA A 135 6.42 10.81 -2.77
C ALA A 135 7.28 10.14 -3.85
N LEU A 136 7.24 8.82 -3.94
CA LEU A 136 8.03 8.05 -4.89
C LEU A 136 7.14 6.98 -5.52
N ARG A 137 6.85 7.13 -6.82
CA ARG A 137 6.00 6.15 -7.52
C ARG A 137 6.65 4.77 -7.50
N PRO A 138 5.92 3.71 -7.10
CA PRO A 138 6.44 2.35 -7.10
C PRO A 138 6.73 1.85 -8.53
N PRO A 139 7.60 0.84 -8.66
CA PRO A 139 7.99 0.31 -9.98
C PRO A 139 6.81 -0.31 -10.75
N VAL A 140 5.88 -0.93 -10.05
CA VAL A 140 4.65 -1.51 -10.60
C VAL A 140 3.45 -0.84 -9.94
N PHE A 141 2.39 -0.61 -10.71
CA PHE A 141 1.19 0.11 -10.30
C PHE A 141 0.06 -0.12 -11.29
N ASP A 142 -1.14 -0.05 -10.87
CA ASP A 142 -2.38 -0.20 -11.65
C ASP A 142 -3.02 1.15 -12.02
N SER A 143 -2.81 2.19 -11.20
CA SER A 143 -3.41 3.50 -11.39
C SER A 143 -2.37 4.58 -11.76
N PRO A 144 -2.68 5.51 -12.67
CA PRO A 144 -1.81 6.65 -12.96
C PRO A 144 -1.65 7.57 -11.75
N THR A 145 -2.55 7.50 -10.78
CA THR A 145 -2.51 8.29 -9.55
C THR A 145 -1.59 7.70 -8.50
N THR A 146 -1.26 6.39 -8.58
CA THR A 146 -0.49 5.67 -7.56
C THR A 146 0.80 6.37 -7.19
N ARG A 147 1.00 6.57 -5.89
CA ARG A 147 2.23 7.07 -5.27
C ARG A 147 2.58 6.21 -4.07
N GLY A 148 3.85 5.87 -3.96
CA GLY A 148 4.43 5.40 -2.71
C GLY A 148 4.93 6.58 -1.88
N LEU A 149 5.33 6.30 -0.65
CA LEU A 149 5.83 7.28 0.30
C LEU A 149 7.12 6.79 0.94
N PHE A 150 8.19 7.52 0.78
CA PHE A 150 9.50 7.20 1.34
C PHE A 150 9.85 8.12 2.50
N ASP A 151 10.25 7.55 3.62
CA ASP A 151 10.86 8.27 4.75
C ASP A 151 12.37 8.08 4.74
N PRO A 152 13.16 9.06 4.28
CA PRO A 152 14.61 8.95 4.25
C PRO A 152 15.26 8.83 5.62
N SER A 153 14.58 9.25 6.71
CA SER A 153 15.13 9.22 8.07
C SER A 153 15.09 7.84 8.68
N THR A 154 14.10 7.03 8.34
CA THR A 154 13.93 5.66 8.83
C THR A 154 14.29 4.61 7.78
N GLY A 155 14.38 5.01 6.51
CA GLY A 155 14.58 4.10 5.39
C GLY A 155 13.34 3.29 5.02
N VAL A 156 12.16 3.62 5.57
CA VAL A 156 10.90 2.93 5.25
C VAL A 156 10.31 3.46 3.95
N TYR A 157 9.96 2.57 3.06
CA TYR A 157 9.24 2.87 1.83
C TYR A 157 7.87 2.16 1.80
N TRP A 158 6.80 2.96 1.79
CA TRP A 158 5.45 2.50 1.49
C TRP A 158 5.30 2.35 -0.02
N ALA A 159 5.13 1.12 -0.50
CA ALA A 159 5.13 0.81 -1.93
C ALA A 159 3.74 0.69 -2.55
N SER A 160 2.67 1.11 -1.85
CA SER A 160 1.30 0.85 -2.30
C SER A 160 1.11 -0.64 -2.55
N ASP A 161 0.61 -1.05 -3.69
CA ASP A 161 0.37 -2.45 -4.06
C ASP A 161 1.61 -3.20 -4.56
N ALA A 162 2.67 -2.47 -4.89
CA ALA A 162 3.89 -3.12 -5.34
C ALA A 162 4.43 -4.07 -4.24
N PHE A 163 4.99 -5.19 -4.69
CA PHE A 163 5.50 -6.27 -3.84
C PHE A 163 4.44 -7.03 -3.05
N GLY A 164 3.16 -6.95 -3.47
CA GLY A 164 2.10 -7.76 -2.91
C GLY A 164 2.37 -9.27 -3.09
N SER A 165 1.96 -10.04 -2.12
CA SER A 165 2.06 -11.50 -2.15
C SER A 165 0.93 -12.10 -1.30
N PRO A 166 0.03 -12.91 -1.89
CA PRO A 166 -0.94 -13.67 -1.11
C PRO A 166 -0.24 -14.59 -0.10
N VAL A 167 -0.83 -14.72 1.08
CA VAL A 167 -0.31 -15.54 2.18
C VAL A 167 -1.37 -16.53 2.65
N THR A 168 -1.03 -17.47 3.53
CA THR A 168 -1.99 -18.42 4.11
C THR A 168 -2.39 -18.05 5.54
N GLU A 169 -1.60 -17.20 6.18
CA GLU A 169 -1.79 -16.75 7.55
C GLU A 169 -1.16 -15.36 7.73
N VAL A 170 -1.26 -14.77 8.91
CA VAL A 170 -0.58 -13.52 9.24
C VAL A 170 0.93 -13.73 9.21
N VAL A 171 1.61 -12.98 8.35
CA VAL A 171 3.07 -13.02 8.19
C VAL A 171 3.62 -11.61 8.37
N ASP A 172 4.57 -11.45 9.28
CA ASP A 172 5.17 -10.14 9.58
C ASP A 172 6.26 -9.78 8.57
N HIS A 173 7.13 -10.74 8.26
CA HIS A 173 8.28 -10.56 7.40
C HIS A 173 8.39 -11.67 6.33
N ALA A 174 8.77 -11.30 5.13
CA ALA A 174 8.83 -12.22 3.99
C ALA A 174 9.84 -13.39 4.17
N ASP A 175 10.85 -13.23 5.03
CA ASP A 175 11.79 -14.31 5.34
C ASP A 175 11.17 -15.48 6.13
N GLN A 176 9.96 -15.30 6.67
CA GLN A 176 9.18 -16.36 7.30
C GLN A 176 8.54 -17.31 6.29
N LEU A 177 8.55 -16.95 5.00
CA LEU A 177 7.98 -17.73 3.91
C LEU A 177 9.06 -18.50 3.13
N PRO A 178 8.72 -19.66 2.54
CA PRO A 178 9.63 -20.33 1.62
C PRO A 178 9.97 -19.41 0.42
N ALA A 179 11.25 -19.04 0.27
CA ALA A 179 11.70 -17.98 -0.63
C ALA A 179 11.23 -18.16 -2.09
N ALA A 180 11.28 -19.40 -2.62
CA ALA A 180 10.86 -19.67 -4.00
C ALA A 180 9.34 -19.50 -4.20
N GLU A 181 8.55 -19.93 -3.23
CA GLU A 181 7.09 -19.82 -3.27
C GLU A 181 6.65 -18.36 -3.12
N TRP A 182 7.25 -17.65 -2.17
CA TRP A 182 7.01 -16.22 -1.98
C TRP A 182 7.37 -15.42 -3.24
N SER A 183 8.56 -15.66 -3.83
CA SER A 183 8.98 -14.96 -5.05
C SER A 183 8.00 -15.20 -6.22
N ALA A 184 7.55 -16.43 -6.41
CA ALA A 184 6.59 -16.75 -7.46
C ALA A 184 5.25 -16.04 -7.27
N ARG A 185 4.75 -15.96 -6.03
CA ARG A 185 3.52 -15.22 -5.70
C ARG A 185 3.67 -13.71 -5.92
N CYS A 186 4.82 -13.13 -5.57
CA CYS A 186 5.12 -11.72 -5.84
C CYS A 186 5.16 -11.44 -7.34
N ASP A 187 5.82 -12.28 -8.12
CA ASP A 187 5.93 -12.15 -9.57
C ASP A 187 4.53 -12.23 -10.22
N GLU A 188 3.72 -13.21 -9.82
CA GLU A 188 2.35 -13.35 -10.30
C GLU A 188 1.48 -12.16 -9.92
N PHE A 189 1.56 -11.70 -8.67
CA PHE A 189 0.80 -10.54 -8.20
C PHE A 189 1.18 -9.29 -8.99
N ALA A 190 2.47 -9.02 -9.20
CA ALA A 190 2.94 -7.87 -9.96
C ALA A 190 2.45 -7.89 -11.42
N MET A 191 2.42 -9.06 -12.06
CA MET A 191 1.92 -9.20 -13.43
C MET A 191 0.40 -9.01 -13.53
N ARG A 192 -0.37 -9.39 -12.49
CA ARG A 192 -1.82 -9.14 -12.43
C ARG A 192 -2.13 -7.67 -12.16
N LEU A 193 -1.39 -7.06 -11.24
CA LEU A 193 -1.49 -5.63 -10.91
C LEU A 193 -1.13 -4.74 -12.11
N SER A 194 -0.10 -5.13 -12.84
CA SER A 194 0.50 -4.31 -13.90
C SER A 194 0.62 -5.10 -15.21
N PRO A 195 -0.50 -5.46 -15.88
CA PRO A 195 -0.47 -6.28 -17.09
C PRO A 195 0.30 -5.62 -18.23
N TRP A 196 0.49 -4.30 -18.21
CA TRP A 196 1.34 -3.56 -19.13
C TRP A 196 2.82 -4.00 -19.11
N LEU A 197 3.26 -4.76 -18.09
CA LEU A 197 4.60 -5.35 -18.04
C LEU A 197 4.84 -6.31 -19.20
N SER A 198 3.80 -6.99 -19.68
CA SER A 198 3.91 -7.92 -20.83
C SER A 198 4.39 -7.25 -22.12
N VAL A 199 4.18 -5.93 -22.25
CA VAL A 199 4.60 -5.11 -23.40
C VAL A 199 5.68 -4.08 -23.05
N ALA A 200 6.18 -4.09 -21.81
CA ALA A 200 7.18 -3.14 -21.36
C ALA A 200 8.57 -3.45 -21.94
N ASP A 201 9.30 -2.40 -22.32
CA ASP A 201 10.71 -2.52 -22.70
C ASP A 201 11.58 -2.82 -21.48
N PRO A 202 12.33 -3.95 -21.47
CA PRO A 202 13.11 -4.38 -20.29
C PRO A 202 14.17 -3.36 -19.86
N VAL A 203 14.79 -2.64 -20.79
CA VAL A 203 15.85 -1.66 -20.49
C VAL A 203 15.25 -0.42 -19.84
N ARG A 204 14.13 0.08 -20.36
CA ARG A 204 13.42 1.23 -19.77
C ARG A 204 12.87 0.89 -18.40
N PHE A 205 12.25 -0.28 -18.26
CA PHE A 205 11.73 -0.74 -16.98
C PHE A 205 12.85 -0.94 -15.95
N GLY A 206 13.99 -1.52 -16.36
CA GLY A 206 15.16 -1.65 -15.49
C GLY A 206 15.63 -0.30 -14.92
N ARG A 207 15.71 0.75 -15.76
CA ARG A 207 16.02 2.12 -15.28
C ARG A 207 14.95 2.69 -14.37
N TRP A 208 13.69 2.31 -14.57
CA TRP A 208 12.61 2.70 -13.68
C TRP A 208 12.76 2.07 -12.30
N VAL A 209 13.12 0.78 -12.24
CA VAL A 209 13.43 0.07 -10.98
C VAL A 209 14.67 0.66 -10.29
N ASP A 210 15.68 1.14 -11.06
CA ASP A 210 16.90 1.78 -10.51
C ASP A 210 16.59 2.98 -9.61
N ARG A 211 15.46 3.67 -9.81
CA ARG A 211 15.04 4.80 -8.97
C ARG A 211 14.81 4.37 -7.52
N LEU A 212 14.28 3.16 -7.32
CA LEU A 212 14.12 2.59 -5.98
C LEU A 212 15.49 2.29 -5.35
N ALA A 213 16.44 1.76 -6.14
CA ALA A 213 17.81 1.55 -5.68
C ALA A 213 18.52 2.86 -5.30
N ILE A 214 18.23 3.97 -6.02
CA ILE A 214 18.77 5.30 -5.68
C ILE A 214 18.18 5.81 -4.35
N ALA A 215 16.88 5.59 -4.10
CA ALA A 215 16.26 5.92 -2.83
C ALA A 215 16.81 5.07 -1.68
N SER A 216 17.29 3.85 -2.00
CA SER A 216 17.94 2.93 -1.06
C SER A 216 17.13 2.67 0.23
N PRO A 217 15.87 2.22 0.13
CA PRO A 217 15.11 1.87 1.31
C PRO A 217 15.75 0.68 2.03
N SER A 218 15.75 0.72 3.37
CA SER A 218 16.16 -0.41 4.21
C SER A 218 14.99 -1.36 4.51
N VAL A 219 13.76 -0.82 4.42
CA VAL A 219 12.51 -1.55 4.63
C VAL A 219 11.51 -1.15 3.55
N ILE A 220 10.89 -2.13 2.92
CA ILE A 220 9.73 -1.93 2.05
C ILE A 220 8.51 -2.54 2.71
N VAL A 221 7.43 -1.79 2.76
CA VAL A 221 6.10 -2.23 3.18
C VAL A 221 5.10 -1.90 2.10
N GLY A 222 4.16 -2.78 1.83
CA GLY A 222 3.11 -2.59 0.84
C GLY A 222 1.75 -2.98 1.42
N ALA A 223 0.70 -2.66 0.68
CA ALA A 223 -0.67 -2.93 1.08
C ALA A 223 -0.96 -4.44 1.17
N HIS A 224 -0.34 -5.26 0.32
CA HIS A 224 -0.78 -6.63 0.07
C HIS A 224 0.26 -7.70 0.40
N GLY A 225 1.13 -7.46 1.37
CA GLY A 225 2.14 -8.45 1.72
C GLY A 225 2.86 -8.20 3.03
N PRO A 226 3.76 -9.11 3.41
CA PRO A 226 4.63 -8.93 4.56
C PRO A 226 5.70 -7.87 4.31
N MET A 227 6.33 -7.40 5.38
CA MET A 227 7.47 -6.49 5.33
C MET A 227 8.68 -7.13 4.64
N LEU A 228 9.41 -6.34 3.85
CA LEU A 228 10.66 -6.72 3.19
C LEU A 228 11.84 -5.95 3.76
N SER A 229 12.93 -6.65 4.04
CA SER A 229 14.21 -6.03 4.39
C SER A 229 15.38 -6.97 4.05
N GLY A 230 16.60 -6.45 3.99
CA GLY A 230 17.78 -7.25 3.68
C GLY A 230 17.62 -8.08 2.41
N SER A 231 17.93 -9.38 2.49
CA SER A 231 17.91 -10.27 1.31
C SER A 231 16.54 -10.45 0.66
N THR A 232 15.43 -10.31 1.41
CA THR A 232 14.08 -10.38 0.84
C THR A 232 13.75 -9.16 0.00
N LEU A 233 14.20 -7.98 0.43
CA LEU A 233 14.08 -6.75 -0.34
C LEU A 233 14.90 -6.84 -1.64
N ASP A 234 16.15 -7.29 -1.55
CA ASP A 234 17.02 -7.46 -2.72
C ASP A 234 16.43 -8.45 -3.73
N ALA A 235 15.90 -9.58 -3.23
CA ALA A 235 15.26 -10.59 -4.06
C ALA A 235 14.01 -10.06 -4.76
N ALA A 236 13.16 -9.28 -4.06
CA ALA A 236 11.97 -8.67 -4.63
C ALA A 236 12.30 -7.67 -5.75
N VAL A 237 13.26 -6.78 -5.51
CA VAL A 237 13.71 -5.81 -6.52
C VAL A 237 14.35 -6.51 -7.74
N ALA A 238 15.12 -7.56 -7.52
CA ALA A 238 15.67 -8.38 -8.59
C ALA A 238 14.57 -9.14 -9.36
N GLY A 239 13.52 -9.60 -8.67
CA GLY A 239 12.34 -10.22 -9.27
C GLY A 239 11.68 -9.33 -10.31
N LEU A 240 11.36 -8.10 -9.94
CA LEU A 240 10.71 -7.15 -10.84
C LEU A 240 11.42 -7.00 -12.19
N ARG A 241 12.76 -7.05 -12.21
CA ARG A 241 13.54 -6.87 -13.45
C ARG A 241 13.37 -8.01 -14.45
N ARG A 242 12.81 -9.15 -14.03
CA ARG A 242 12.56 -10.31 -14.89
C ARG A 242 11.18 -10.29 -15.55
N LEU A 243 10.26 -9.45 -15.07
CA LEU A 243 8.87 -9.46 -15.49
C LEU A 243 8.58 -8.86 -16.89
N PRO A 244 9.32 -7.84 -17.38
CA PRO A 244 9.03 -7.27 -18.69
C PRO A 244 9.06 -8.31 -19.80
N GLY A 245 8.00 -8.34 -20.62
CA GLY A 245 7.86 -9.31 -21.72
C GLY A 245 7.40 -10.70 -21.29
N CYS A 246 7.20 -10.96 -20.00
CA CYS A 246 6.56 -12.21 -19.56
C CYS A 246 5.09 -12.22 -19.97
N PRO A 247 4.53 -13.41 -20.29
CA PRO A 247 3.10 -13.51 -20.60
C PRO A 247 2.26 -13.20 -19.36
N GLU A 248 1.10 -12.61 -19.58
CA GLU A 248 0.14 -12.38 -18.49
C GLU A 248 -0.30 -13.71 -17.85
N PRO A 249 -0.47 -13.74 -16.51
CA PRO A 249 -1.06 -14.88 -15.84
C PRO A 249 -2.47 -15.16 -16.38
N ALA A 250 -2.88 -16.43 -16.43
CA ALA A 250 -4.23 -16.78 -16.82
C ALA A 250 -5.25 -16.05 -15.94
N SER A 251 -6.28 -15.48 -16.57
CA SER A 251 -7.37 -14.80 -15.88
C SER A 251 -8.15 -15.79 -15.00
N ALA A 252 -8.61 -15.34 -13.84
CA ALA A 252 -9.57 -16.08 -13.05
C ALA A 252 -10.87 -16.29 -13.86
N THR A 253 -11.54 -17.43 -13.64
CA THR A 253 -12.84 -17.66 -14.27
C THR A 253 -13.87 -16.66 -13.73
N HIS A 254 -14.90 -16.39 -14.53
CA HIS A 254 -16.01 -15.50 -14.17
C HIS A 254 -16.63 -15.85 -12.79
N ASP A 255 -16.82 -17.13 -12.53
CA ASP A 255 -17.44 -17.59 -11.28
C ASP A 255 -16.62 -17.24 -10.04
N VAL A 256 -15.28 -17.44 -10.09
CA VAL A 256 -14.38 -17.06 -9.00
C VAL A 256 -14.37 -15.55 -8.76
N LEU A 257 -14.45 -14.76 -9.83
CA LEU A 257 -14.47 -13.29 -9.71
C LEU A 257 -15.77 -12.83 -9.02
N TRP A 258 -16.93 -13.36 -9.43
CA TRP A 258 -18.22 -13.00 -8.84
C TRP A 258 -18.34 -13.41 -7.38
N GLU A 259 -17.88 -14.59 -7.01
CA GLU A 259 -17.85 -15.03 -5.61
C GLU A 259 -16.98 -14.09 -4.75
N THR A 260 -15.86 -13.61 -5.29
CA THR A 260 -14.99 -12.67 -4.59
C THR A 260 -15.63 -11.28 -4.45
N LEU A 261 -16.21 -10.74 -5.52
CA LEU A 261 -16.85 -9.41 -5.51
C LEU A 261 -18.09 -9.37 -4.61
N ALA A 262 -18.91 -10.41 -4.61
CA ALA A 262 -20.09 -10.49 -3.73
C ALA A 262 -19.76 -10.45 -2.22
N LEU A 263 -18.53 -10.82 -1.85
CA LEU A 263 -18.03 -10.77 -0.47
C LEU A 263 -17.49 -9.39 -0.07
N LEU A 264 -17.20 -8.53 -1.04
CA LEU A 264 -16.67 -7.18 -0.83
C LEU A 264 -17.77 -6.11 -0.85
N GLU A 265 -19.00 -6.44 -1.30
CA GLU A 265 -20.13 -5.52 -1.25
C GLU A 265 -20.58 -5.30 0.22
N PRO A 266 -20.69 -4.05 0.67
CA PRO A 266 -21.22 -3.76 1.98
C PRO A 266 -22.69 -4.17 2.06
N ALA A 267 -23.07 -4.90 3.10
CA ALA A 267 -24.45 -5.26 3.41
C ALA A 267 -25.28 -4.01 3.76
#